data_bd4319115305a88bf289f786c51cd404
#
_entry.id   bd4319115305a88bf289f786c51cd404
#
_cell.length_a   1.000
_cell.length_b   1.000
_cell.length_c   1.000
_cell.angle_alpha   90.00
_cell.angle_beta   90.00
_cell.angle_gamma   90.00
#
_symmetry.space_group_name_H-M   'P 1'
#
loop_
_entity.id
_entity.type
_entity.pdbx_description
1 polymer ?
#
loop_
_entity_poly.entity_id
_entity_poly.type
_entity_poly.pdbx_seq_one_letter_code
_entity_poly.pdbx_strand_id
1 'polypeptide(L)'
;MASCLAMVLVSCLTQLAGFGSRPAAASPDDGSPPLRVAPLPGPVLRGFQIGEHDWAPGHRGIDLGGSAGQSVVAAAAGTISWVGTIAGVPMVTVQHPDGLRSTYQPVTAIEPAGAAVTTGQPIGTLVGGHC
;
A
#
# COMPACT_ATOMS: atom_id res chain seq x y z
N MET A 1 -11.43 -18.28 -15.62
CA MET A 1 -10.24 -17.45 -15.39
C MET A 1 -10.59 -16.46 -14.27
N ALA A 2 -10.13 -16.74 -13.06
CA ALA A 2 -10.39 -15.86 -11.94
C ALA A 2 -9.39 -14.70 -11.96
N SER A 3 -9.83 -13.49 -12.27
CA SER A 3 -9.05 -12.27 -12.07
C SER A 3 -9.03 -11.93 -10.59
N CYS A 4 -7.85 -12.00 -9.98
CA CYS A 4 -7.68 -11.59 -8.58
C CYS A 4 -7.53 -10.09 -8.44
N LEU A 5 -8.24 -9.55 -7.46
CA LEU A 5 -8.29 -8.14 -7.10
C LEU A 5 -7.22 -7.85 -6.04
N ALA A 6 -6.35 -6.89 -6.27
CA ALA A 6 -5.48 -6.34 -5.24
C ALA A 6 -6.06 -5.01 -4.74
N MET A 7 -6.28 -4.92 -3.43
CA MET A 7 -6.81 -3.71 -2.79
C MET A 7 -5.65 -2.92 -2.17
N VAL A 8 -5.51 -1.67 -2.54
CA VAL A 8 -4.59 -0.73 -1.90
C VAL A 8 -5.39 0.22 -1.02
N LEU A 9 -5.26 0.05 0.29
CA LEU A 9 -5.84 0.97 1.27
C LEU A 9 -4.83 2.06 1.60
N VAL A 10 -5.16 3.30 1.28
CA VAL A 10 -4.41 4.46 1.73
C VAL A 10 -5.13 5.03 2.95
N SER A 11 -4.60 4.72 4.14
CA SER A 11 -5.09 5.30 5.39
C SER A 11 -4.26 6.52 5.75
N CYS A 12 -4.90 7.67 5.80
CA CYS A 12 -4.33 8.88 6.38
C CYS A 12 -4.61 8.88 7.89
N LEU A 13 -3.61 8.52 8.69
CA LEU A 13 -3.67 8.66 10.14
C LEU A 13 -2.88 9.89 10.52
N THR A 14 -3.57 10.97 10.89
CA THR A 14 -2.95 12.14 11.50
C THR A 14 -2.55 11.79 12.93
N GLN A 15 -1.28 11.43 13.14
CA GLN A 15 -0.72 11.37 14.47
C GLN A 15 -0.14 12.73 14.83
N LEU A 16 -0.66 13.33 15.89
CA LEU A 16 0.02 14.41 16.59
C LEU A 16 1.30 13.83 17.20
N ALA A 17 2.44 14.16 16.58
CA ALA A 17 3.75 13.78 17.09
C ALA A 17 4.16 14.73 18.22
N GLY A 18 4.47 14.15 19.38
CA GLY A 18 5.15 14.84 20.46
C GLY A 18 6.58 15.24 20.05
N PHE A 19 7.01 16.38 20.55
CA PHE A 19 8.31 17.02 20.34
C PHE A 19 9.47 16.09 20.63
N GLY A 20 10.29 15.83 19.62
CA GLY A 20 11.61 15.24 19.71
C GLY A 20 12.48 15.84 18.63
N SER A 21 13.39 16.74 19.01
CA SER A 21 14.32 17.38 18.09
C SER A 21 15.32 16.36 17.56
N ARG A 22 15.17 15.95 16.30
CA ARG A 22 16.25 15.34 15.52
C ARG A 22 16.66 16.34 14.45
N PRO A 23 17.98 16.60 14.26
CA PRO A 23 18.42 17.34 13.09
C PRO A 23 18.13 16.46 11.86
N ALA A 24 17.07 16.79 11.13
CA ALA A 24 16.82 16.22 9.84
C ALA A 24 17.91 16.75 8.89
N ALA A 25 18.71 15.87 8.31
CA ALA A 25 19.38 16.19 7.06
C ALA A 25 18.25 16.45 6.05
N ALA A 26 18.00 17.72 5.76
CA ALA A 26 17.06 18.13 4.75
C ALA A 26 17.58 17.65 3.40
N SER A 27 17.00 16.61 2.84
CA SER A 27 17.03 16.43 1.40
C SER A 27 16.40 17.67 0.80
N PRO A 28 16.98 18.28 -0.25
CA PRO A 28 16.35 19.39 -0.91
C PRO A 28 14.96 18.95 -1.34
N ASP A 29 13.95 19.46 -0.68
CA ASP A 29 12.56 19.33 -1.11
C ASP A 29 12.45 20.23 -2.36
N ASP A 30 12.63 19.62 -3.52
CA ASP A 30 12.50 20.30 -4.81
C ASP A 30 11.04 20.58 -5.17
N GLY A 31 10.10 20.32 -4.24
CA GLY A 31 8.67 20.51 -4.44
C GLY A 31 8.06 19.51 -5.43
N SER A 32 8.83 18.55 -5.92
CA SER A 32 8.31 17.49 -6.76
C SER A 32 7.47 16.52 -5.93
N PRO A 33 6.28 16.12 -6.39
CA PRO A 33 5.51 15.12 -5.68
C PRO A 33 6.31 13.80 -5.61
N PRO A 34 6.19 13.06 -4.50
CA PRO A 34 6.89 11.80 -4.36
C PRO A 34 6.52 10.85 -5.51
N LEU A 35 7.52 10.19 -6.06
CA LEU A 35 7.31 9.21 -7.13
C LEU A 35 6.38 8.11 -6.66
N ARG A 36 5.31 7.88 -7.39
CA ARG A 36 4.32 6.83 -7.14
C ARG A 36 4.07 6.03 -8.41
N VAL A 37 3.88 4.74 -8.25
CA VAL A 37 3.57 3.81 -9.34
C VAL A 37 2.39 2.92 -8.95
N ALA A 38 1.69 2.39 -9.94
CA ALA A 38 0.68 1.38 -9.69
C ALA A 38 1.35 0.08 -9.18
N PRO A 39 0.85 -0.53 -8.10
CA PRO A 39 1.42 -1.77 -7.57
C PRO A 39 1.25 -2.98 -8.48
N LEU A 40 0.31 -2.94 -9.40
CA LEU A 40 0.05 -3.90 -10.46
C LEU A 40 -0.21 -3.16 -11.78
N PRO A 41 0.20 -3.73 -12.93
CA PRO A 41 -0.01 -3.09 -14.24
C PRO A 41 -1.43 -3.24 -14.77
N GLY A 42 -2.30 -3.95 -14.07
CA GLY A 42 -3.68 -4.19 -14.49
C GLY A 42 -4.59 -2.98 -14.37
N PRO A 43 -5.78 -3.04 -14.99
CA PRO A 43 -6.74 -1.94 -14.95
C PRO A 43 -7.32 -1.74 -13.56
N VAL A 44 -7.79 -0.53 -13.28
CA VAL A 44 -8.61 -0.25 -12.10
C VAL A 44 -9.99 -0.88 -12.29
N LEU A 45 -10.31 -1.86 -11.48
CA LEU A 45 -11.60 -2.57 -11.51
C LEU A 45 -12.63 -1.87 -10.63
N ARG A 46 -12.18 -1.31 -9.51
CA ARG A 46 -13.01 -0.52 -8.61
C ARG A 46 -12.21 0.62 -8.03
N GLY A 47 -12.70 1.82 -8.19
CA GLY A 47 -12.08 3.04 -7.68
C GLY A 47 -12.44 3.35 -6.23
N PHE A 48 -11.81 4.39 -5.71
CA PHE A 48 -12.09 4.93 -4.39
C PHE A 48 -13.49 5.57 -4.37
N GLN A 49 -14.28 5.24 -3.36
CA GLN A 49 -15.62 5.79 -3.13
C GLN A 49 -15.79 6.09 -1.64
N ILE A 50 -16.13 7.33 -1.33
CA ILE A 50 -16.55 7.74 0.02
C ILE A 50 -18.06 7.82 0.04
N GLY A 51 -18.69 7.22 1.06
CA GLY A 51 -20.11 7.43 1.34
C GLY A 51 -20.38 8.82 1.89
N GLU A 52 -21.66 9.14 2.12
CA GLU A 52 -22.09 10.46 2.64
C GLU A 52 -21.52 10.79 4.03
N HIS A 53 -21.09 9.78 4.77
CA HIS A 53 -20.51 9.91 6.12
C HIS A 53 -19.33 8.96 6.27
N ASP A 54 -18.41 9.22 7.19
CA ASP A 54 -17.21 8.42 7.46
C ASP A 54 -17.51 6.94 7.79
N TRP A 55 -18.69 6.64 8.31
CA TRP A 55 -19.18 5.28 8.61
C TRP A 55 -20.09 4.71 7.53
N ALA A 56 -20.41 5.45 6.48
CA ALA A 56 -21.25 4.95 5.40
C ALA A 56 -20.52 3.88 4.58
N PRO A 57 -21.24 2.94 3.97
CA PRO A 57 -20.65 1.99 3.03
C PRO A 57 -19.89 2.72 1.92
N GLY A 58 -18.67 2.30 1.68
CA GLY A 58 -17.79 2.91 0.68
C GLY A 58 -16.65 1.97 0.33
N HIS A 59 -15.81 2.39 -0.60
CA HIS A 59 -14.59 1.68 -0.98
C HIS A 59 -13.40 2.61 -0.76
N ARG A 60 -12.65 2.37 0.33
CA ARG A 60 -11.52 3.22 0.75
C ARG A 60 -10.18 2.76 0.19
N GLY A 61 -10.23 2.14 -0.97
CA GLY A 61 -9.07 1.61 -1.67
C GLY A 61 -9.29 1.63 -3.17
N ILE A 62 -8.36 1.00 -3.87
CA ILE A 62 -8.41 0.80 -5.31
C ILE A 62 -8.22 -0.68 -5.58
N ASP A 63 -9.13 -1.27 -6.33
CA ASP A 63 -9.01 -2.65 -6.78
C ASP A 63 -8.37 -2.66 -8.17
N LEU A 64 -7.25 -3.37 -8.29
CA LEU A 64 -6.51 -3.53 -9.53
C LEU A 64 -6.64 -4.96 -10.06
N GLY A 65 -6.81 -5.08 -11.37
CA GLY A 65 -6.79 -6.38 -12.04
C GLY A 65 -5.41 -7.01 -11.98
N GLY A 66 -5.35 -8.31 -11.65
CA GLY A 66 -4.13 -9.08 -11.60
C GLY A 66 -4.39 -10.58 -11.61
N SER A 67 -3.32 -11.35 -11.74
CA SER A 67 -3.35 -12.82 -11.76
C SER A 67 -2.59 -13.38 -10.57
N ALA A 68 -3.01 -14.54 -10.06
CA ALA A 68 -2.30 -15.26 -9.01
C ALA A 68 -0.82 -15.48 -9.37
N GLY A 69 0.08 -15.25 -8.41
CA GLY A 69 1.53 -15.36 -8.63
C GLY A 69 2.18 -14.12 -9.25
N GLN A 70 1.40 -13.13 -9.67
CA GLN A 70 1.93 -11.88 -10.23
C GLN A 70 2.67 -11.09 -9.16
N SER A 71 3.81 -10.49 -9.54
CA SER A 71 4.59 -9.63 -8.65
C SER A 71 3.83 -8.36 -8.33
N VAL A 72 3.79 -8.02 -7.04
CA VAL A 72 3.24 -6.77 -6.53
C VAL A 72 4.38 -5.88 -6.09
N VAL A 73 4.40 -4.63 -6.54
CA VAL A 73 5.46 -3.67 -6.24
C VAL A 73 4.99 -2.59 -5.27
N ALA A 74 5.94 -2.01 -4.53
CA ALA A 74 5.65 -0.88 -3.66
C ALA A 74 5.21 0.33 -4.49
N ALA A 75 4.06 0.90 -4.18
CA ALA A 75 3.55 2.09 -4.87
C ALA A 75 4.41 3.33 -4.63
N ALA A 76 5.10 3.39 -3.51
CA ALA A 76 6.04 4.43 -3.16
C ALA A 76 7.10 3.89 -2.19
N ALA A 77 8.23 4.58 -2.08
CA ALA A 77 9.29 4.24 -1.15
C ALA A 77 8.81 4.31 0.31
N GLY A 78 9.36 3.48 1.15
CA GLY A 78 9.04 3.43 2.57
C GLY A 78 9.68 2.25 3.29
N THR A 79 9.07 1.86 4.40
CA THR A 79 9.49 0.71 5.20
C THR A 79 8.30 -0.21 5.39
N ILE A 80 8.51 -1.51 5.20
CA ILE A 80 7.48 -2.50 5.52
C ILE A 80 7.22 -2.45 7.02
N SER A 81 6.06 -1.96 7.40
CA SER A 81 5.69 -1.78 8.80
C SER A 81 4.94 -2.98 9.37
N TRP A 82 4.33 -3.78 8.51
CA TRP A 82 3.58 -4.95 8.94
C TRP A 82 3.45 -5.99 7.82
N VAL A 83 3.57 -7.25 8.20
CA VAL A 83 3.33 -8.42 7.34
C VAL A 83 2.52 -9.43 8.14
N GLY A 84 1.45 -9.94 7.58
CA GLY A 84 0.65 -10.94 8.28
C GLY A 84 -0.58 -11.36 7.51
N THR A 85 -1.47 -12.06 8.20
CA THR A 85 -2.72 -12.56 7.64
C THR A 85 -3.87 -12.18 8.55
N ILE A 86 -4.92 -11.57 8.00
CA ILE A 86 -6.14 -11.23 8.73
C ILE A 86 -7.31 -11.94 8.05
N ALA A 87 -8.07 -12.70 8.81
CA ALA A 87 -9.21 -13.49 8.31
C ALA A 87 -8.86 -14.35 7.07
N GLY A 88 -7.68 -14.95 7.07
CA GLY A 88 -7.20 -15.78 5.96
C GLY A 88 -6.64 -15.00 4.77
N VAL A 89 -6.61 -13.68 4.80
CA VAL A 89 -6.11 -12.82 3.72
C VAL A 89 -4.70 -12.32 4.06
N PRO A 90 -3.67 -12.70 3.29
CA PRO A 90 -2.32 -12.20 3.50
C PRO A 90 -2.20 -10.74 3.07
N MET A 91 -1.49 -9.94 3.86
CA MET A 91 -1.35 -8.51 3.65
C MET A 91 0.08 -8.02 3.94
N VAL A 92 0.47 -6.96 3.25
CA VAL A 92 1.71 -6.22 3.46
C VAL A 92 1.37 -4.75 3.61
N THR A 93 1.92 -4.10 4.63
CA THR A 93 1.77 -2.65 4.83
C THR A 93 3.12 -1.96 4.74
N VAL A 94 3.19 -0.91 3.94
CA VAL A 94 4.35 -0.03 3.79
C VAL A 94 4.03 1.33 4.41
N GLN A 95 4.88 1.77 5.33
CA GLN A 95 4.85 3.11 5.91
C GLN A 95 5.73 4.03 5.08
N HIS A 96 5.17 5.14 4.61
CA HIS A 96 5.88 6.12 3.79
C HIS A 96 6.41 7.29 4.63
N PRO A 97 7.48 7.99 4.18
CA PRO A 97 8.05 9.13 4.90
C PRO A 97 7.09 10.29 5.13
N ASP A 98 6.08 10.46 4.28
CA ASP A 98 5.03 11.48 4.40
C ASP A 98 3.95 11.17 5.46
N GLY A 99 4.09 10.05 6.19
CA GLY A 99 3.14 9.61 7.21
C GLY A 99 1.97 8.78 6.66
N LEU A 100 1.86 8.62 5.35
CA LEU A 100 0.85 7.75 4.74
C LEU A 100 1.26 6.28 4.81
N ARG A 101 0.29 5.40 4.69
CA ARG A 101 0.48 3.95 4.61
C ARG A 101 -0.21 3.39 3.39
N SER A 102 0.44 2.43 2.75
CA SER A 102 -0.17 1.61 1.71
C SER A 102 -0.29 0.17 2.21
N THR A 103 -1.49 -0.40 2.13
CA THR A 103 -1.73 -1.82 2.45
C THR A 103 -2.11 -2.55 1.18
N TYR A 104 -1.45 -3.66 0.94
CA TYR A 104 -1.61 -4.52 -0.24
C TYR A 104 -2.21 -5.85 0.17
N GLN A 105 -3.31 -6.23 -0.45
CA GLN A 105 -3.98 -7.51 -0.21
C GLN A 105 -4.71 -8.00 -1.48
N PRO A 106 -4.86 -9.30 -1.69
CA PRO A 106 -4.21 -10.40 -0.99
C PRO A 106 -2.78 -10.62 -1.50
N VAL A 107 -1.77 -10.32 -0.70
CA VAL A 107 -0.36 -10.36 -1.11
C VAL A 107 0.46 -11.15 -0.10
N THR A 108 1.17 -12.16 -0.59
CA THR A 108 2.18 -12.86 0.20
C THR A 108 3.50 -12.10 0.12
N ALA A 109 4.02 -11.67 1.27
CA ALA A 109 5.25 -10.90 1.34
C ALA A 109 6.47 -11.73 0.90
N ILE A 110 7.42 -11.07 0.22
CA ILE A 110 8.75 -11.60 -0.05
C ILE A 110 9.82 -10.88 0.79
N GLU A 111 9.46 -9.77 1.42
CA GLU A 111 10.33 -8.99 2.29
C GLU A 111 9.75 -8.98 3.71
N PRO A 112 10.61 -9.00 4.77
CA PRO A 112 10.14 -8.99 6.15
C PRO A 112 9.70 -7.59 6.59
N ALA A 113 8.93 -7.54 7.68
CA ALA A 113 8.68 -6.29 8.38
C ALA A 113 10.01 -5.66 8.84
N GLY A 114 10.13 -4.35 8.69
CA GLY A 114 11.35 -3.59 8.94
C GLY A 114 12.22 -3.37 7.70
N ALA A 115 11.99 -4.08 6.60
CA ALA A 115 12.74 -3.88 5.36
C ALA A 115 12.41 -2.53 4.72
N ALA A 116 13.44 -1.81 4.27
CA ALA A 116 13.29 -0.61 3.45
C ALA A 116 13.00 -1.02 2.01
N VAL A 117 12.07 -0.32 1.36
CA VAL A 117 11.68 -0.56 -0.03
C VAL A 117 11.69 0.74 -0.81
N THR A 118 12.04 0.64 -2.09
CA THR A 118 11.99 1.76 -3.03
C THR A 118 10.69 1.70 -3.84
N THR A 119 10.31 2.82 -4.46
CA THR A 119 9.17 2.87 -5.38
C THR A 119 9.36 1.86 -6.53
N GLY A 120 8.37 1.03 -6.77
CA GLY A 120 8.42 0.00 -7.81
C GLY A 120 9.19 -1.27 -7.44
N GLN A 121 9.73 -1.36 -6.24
CA GLN A 121 10.41 -2.59 -5.78
C GLN A 121 9.38 -3.69 -5.51
N PRO A 122 9.61 -4.94 -5.95
CA PRO A 122 8.77 -6.07 -5.60
C PRO A 122 8.71 -6.28 -4.09
N ILE A 123 7.51 -6.41 -3.54
CA ILE A 123 7.27 -6.61 -2.10
C ILE A 123 6.52 -7.91 -1.81
N GLY A 124 5.97 -8.53 -2.82
CA GLY A 124 5.22 -9.77 -2.66
C GLY A 124 4.64 -10.30 -3.96
N THR A 125 3.84 -11.33 -3.82
CA THR A 125 3.11 -11.96 -4.91
C THR A 125 1.62 -11.96 -4.64
N LEU A 126 0.82 -11.72 -5.68
CA LEU A 126 -0.62 -11.75 -5.61
C LEU A 126 -1.11 -13.19 -5.36
N VAL A 127 -2.00 -13.34 -4.39
CA VAL A 127 -2.63 -14.63 -4.07
C VAL A 127 -3.95 -14.74 -4.83
N GLY A 128 -4.21 -15.90 -5.42
CA GLY A 128 -5.47 -16.19 -6.08
C GLY A 128 -6.59 -16.56 -5.12
N GLY A 129 -7.84 -16.43 -5.58
CA GLY A 129 -9.00 -16.99 -4.91
C GLY A 129 -9.79 -16.04 -3.99
N HIS A 130 -9.46 -14.76 -3.98
CA HIS A 130 -10.22 -13.74 -3.24
C HIS A 130 -10.82 -12.70 -4.22
N CYS A 131 -11.77 -13.13 -5.00
CA CYS A 131 -12.59 -12.24 -5.84
C CYS A 131 -14.05 -12.51 -5.55
#